data_216517666eb7017b2f5b469aea087d65
#
_entry.id   216517666eb7017b2f5b469aea087d65
#
_cell.length_a   1.000
_cell.length_b   1.000
_cell.length_c   1.000
_cell.angle_alpha   90.00
_cell.angle_beta   90.00
_cell.angle_gamma   90.00
#
_symmetry.space_group_name_H-M   'P 1'
#
loop_
_entity.id
_entity.type
_entity.pdbx_description
1 polymer ?
#
loop_
_entity_poly.entity_id
_entity_poly.type
_entity_poly.pdbx_seq_one_letter_code
_entity_poly.pdbx_strand_id
1 'polypeptide(L)'
;MVLGSSLPIFAAIGAISVMSRTWVDSLKESLNQIAGTFLGYLIACVFVTVLPHPTFFLWMAIGVLCVISLCIGLKLNFAIPLASIVFADVCLYTGGDSIVYGFHRFTDTLVGLVVALAVNVVIRPYNNRQKIITMMGDIQKMFLPLLQARVLEHHYPDLTPLTEKMTSLASELRIFEKQPVSLRQHAVRVAARRQEAAYLRGCEQLLAKMCGELAALCNMDSNPAPGEKSMARLQAHGLTAPENLKDYCRCSPVDAQVMDFHIGNLLDAYDFLDALHHV
;
A
#
# COMPACT_ATOMS: atom_id res chain seq x y z
N MET A 1 -22.80 -21.15 24.42
CA MET A 1 -23.62 -21.22 23.19
C MET A 1 -24.37 -19.91 23.08
N VAL A 2 -23.78 -18.89 22.46
CA VAL A 2 -24.32 -17.51 22.54
C VAL A 2 -25.40 -17.24 21.50
N LEU A 3 -25.57 -18.03 20.45
CA LEU A 3 -26.51 -17.72 19.37
C LEU A 3 -27.10 -18.95 18.62
N GLY A 4 -27.07 -20.16 19.17
CA GLY A 4 -27.74 -21.30 18.52
C GLY A 4 -27.26 -21.68 17.13
N SER A 5 -26.22 -21.05 16.62
CA SER A 5 -25.68 -21.32 15.28
C SER A 5 -24.87 -22.61 15.31
N SER A 6 -25.23 -23.55 14.47
CA SER A 6 -24.53 -24.83 14.33
C SER A 6 -23.15 -24.74 13.67
N LEU A 7 -22.78 -23.58 13.10
CA LEU A 7 -21.56 -23.42 12.36
C LEU A 7 -20.94 -22.00 12.58
N PRO A 8 -20.01 -21.86 13.54
CA PRO A 8 -19.29 -20.57 13.78
C PRO A 8 -18.35 -20.16 12.64
N ILE A 9 -18.23 -20.99 11.61
CA ILE A 9 -17.32 -20.78 10.46
C ILE A 9 -17.62 -19.47 9.74
N PHE A 10 -18.89 -19.10 9.54
CA PHE A 10 -19.25 -17.87 8.82
C PHE A 10 -18.89 -16.60 9.60
N ALA A 11 -19.01 -16.63 10.92
CA ALA A 11 -18.53 -15.53 11.76
C ALA A 11 -17.00 -15.41 11.69
N ALA A 12 -16.29 -16.54 11.69
CA ALA A 12 -14.82 -16.55 11.55
C ALA A 12 -14.37 -16.06 10.17
N ILE A 13 -14.99 -16.51 9.09
CA ILE A 13 -14.69 -16.05 7.72
C ILE A 13 -14.96 -14.56 7.60
N GLY A 14 -16.10 -14.08 8.09
CA GLY A 14 -16.43 -12.65 8.12
C GLY A 14 -15.40 -11.84 8.90
N ALA A 15 -14.96 -12.32 10.07
CA ALA A 15 -13.94 -11.64 10.87
C ALA A 15 -12.58 -11.59 10.17
N ILE A 16 -12.10 -12.71 9.61
CA ILE A 16 -10.78 -12.80 8.96
C ILE A 16 -10.74 -11.93 7.71
N SER A 17 -11.80 -11.91 6.91
CA SER A 17 -11.85 -11.19 5.63
C SER A 17 -11.80 -9.67 5.78
N VAL A 18 -12.11 -9.12 6.96
CA VAL A 18 -12.14 -7.67 7.24
C VAL A 18 -10.92 -7.19 8.02
N MET A 19 -10.03 -8.09 8.44
CA MET A 19 -8.81 -7.71 9.14
C MET A 19 -7.84 -7.03 8.16
N SER A 20 -7.90 -5.70 8.09
CA SER A 20 -6.96 -4.91 7.28
C SER A 20 -6.01 -4.08 8.16
N ARG A 21 -4.96 -3.52 7.53
CA ARG A 21 -3.90 -2.81 8.26
C ARG A 21 -4.36 -1.51 8.93
N THR A 22 -5.47 -0.94 8.45
CA THR A 22 -6.02 0.27 9.04
C THR A 22 -7.48 0.05 9.43
N TRP A 23 -7.92 0.65 10.53
CA TRP A 23 -9.31 0.50 10.99
C TRP A 23 -10.32 1.19 10.07
N VAL A 24 -9.92 2.25 9.34
CA VAL A 24 -10.78 2.94 8.36
C VAL A 24 -11.02 2.06 7.15
N ASP A 25 -9.97 1.39 6.66
CA ASP A 25 -10.12 0.43 5.58
C ASP A 25 -10.97 -0.76 6.05
N SER A 26 -10.74 -1.28 7.28
CA SER A 26 -11.58 -2.32 7.88
C SER A 26 -13.05 -1.91 7.99
N LEU A 27 -13.34 -0.67 8.39
CA LEU A 27 -14.72 -0.18 8.48
C LEU A 27 -15.39 -0.12 7.11
N LYS A 28 -14.67 0.42 6.11
CA LYS A 28 -15.16 0.48 4.73
C LYS A 28 -15.37 -0.90 4.13
N GLU A 29 -14.42 -1.81 4.34
CA GLU A 29 -14.50 -3.19 3.91
C GLU A 29 -15.64 -3.94 4.60
N SER A 30 -15.84 -3.73 5.91
CA SER A 30 -16.98 -4.27 6.65
C SER A 30 -18.32 -3.81 6.10
N LEU A 31 -18.47 -2.52 5.83
CA LEU A 31 -19.70 -1.96 5.26
C LEU A 31 -19.98 -2.54 3.87
N ASN A 32 -18.96 -2.63 3.03
CA ASN A 32 -19.08 -3.27 1.71
C ASN A 32 -19.49 -4.74 1.85
N GLN A 33 -18.93 -5.43 2.82
CA GLN A 33 -19.20 -6.84 3.07
C GLN A 33 -20.62 -7.10 3.58
N ILE A 34 -21.11 -6.24 4.49
CA ILE A 34 -22.51 -6.27 4.95
C ILE A 34 -23.46 -6.09 3.77
N ALA A 35 -23.22 -5.06 2.95
CA ALA A 35 -24.06 -4.77 1.79
C ALA A 35 -24.05 -5.91 0.76
N GLY A 36 -22.87 -6.48 0.45
CA GLY A 36 -22.77 -7.59 -0.49
C GLY A 36 -23.36 -8.89 0.03
N THR A 37 -23.13 -9.22 1.30
CA THR A 37 -23.74 -10.41 1.95
C THR A 37 -25.25 -10.30 1.97
N PHE A 38 -25.79 -9.13 2.30
CA PHE A 38 -27.22 -8.87 2.24
C PHE A 38 -27.79 -9.03 0.83
N LEU A 39 -27.08 -8.52 -0.19
CA LEU A 39 -27.44 -8.71 -1.58
C LEU A 39 -27.45 -10.18 -1.99
N GLY A 40 -26.42 -10.95 -1.59
CA GLY A 40 -26.37 -12.40 -1.85
C GLY A 40 -27.54 -13.14 -1.20
N TYR A 41 -27.89 -12.80 0.04
CA TYR A 41 -29.07 -13.33 0.72
C TYR A 41 -30.39 -12.98 -0.02
N LEU A 42 -30.57 -11.71 -0.44
CA LEU A 42 -31.80 -11.31 -1.17
C LEU A 42 -31.96 -12.06 -2.49
N ILE A 43 -30.86 -12.22 -3.24
CA ILE A 43 -30.89 -12.98 -4.50
C ILE A 43 -31.23 -14.45 -4.21
N ALA A 44 -30.66 -15.03 -3.17
CA ALA A 44 -30.97 -16.41 -2.75
C ALA A 44 -32.46 -16.57 -2.40
N CYS A 45 -33.05 -15.62 -1.68
CA CYS A 45 -34.51 -15.64 -1.38
C CYS A 45 -35.36 -15.65 -2.66
N VAL A 46 -35.00 -14.82 -3.66
CA VAL A 46 -35.70 -14.81 -4.95
C VAL A 46 -35.53 -16.15 -5.67
N PHE A 47 -34.33 -16.71 -5.69
CA PHE A 47 -34.07 -18.00 -6.34
C PHE A 47 -34.85 -19.15 -5.68
N VAL A 48 -34.88 -19.23 -4.36
CA VAL A 48 -35.56 -20.26 -3.62
C VAL A 48 -37.08 -20.15 -3.79
N THR A 49 -37.64 -18.95 -3.91
CA THR A 49 -39.08 -18.73 -4.07
C THR A 49 -39.60 -18.92 -5.50
N VAL A 50 -38.76 -18.57 -6.50
CA VAL A 50 -39.18 -18.58 -7.91
C VAL A 50 -38.86 -19.90 -8.60
N LEU A 51 -37.77 -20.57 -8.23
CA LEU A 51 -37.29 -21.76 -8.92
C LEU A 51 -37.74 -23.04 -8.24
N PRO A 52 -38.29 -24.00 -8.99
CA PRO A 52 -38.78 -25.28 -8.41
C PRO A 52 -37.65 -26.18 -7.89
N HIS A 53 -36.45 -26.04 -8.44
CA HIS A 53 -35.25 -26.81 -8.08
C HIS A 53 -34.02 -25.90 -8.00
N PRO A 54 -33.88 -25.07 -6.95
CA PRO A 54 -32.76 -24.11 -6.86
C PRO A 54 -31.40 -24.80 -6.70
N THR A 55 -31.38 -26.07 -6.26
CA THR A 55 -30.16 -26.88 -6.10
C THR A 55 -29.57 -27.37 -7.41
N PHE A 56 -30.30 -27.25 -8.55
CA PHE A 56 -29.76 -27.67 -9.83
C PHE A 56 -28.57 -26.79 -10.25
N PHE A 57 -27.44 -27.41 -10.62
CA PHE A 57 -26.15 -26.74 -10.78
C PHE A 57 -26.18 -25.57 -11.79
N LEU A 58 -26.99 -25.62 -12.86
CA LEU A 58 -27.12 -24.53 -13.81
C LEU A 58 -27.77 -23.30 -13.19
N TRP A 59 -28.81 -23.46 -12.36
CA TRP A 59 -29.43 -22.36 -11.64
C TRP A 59 -28.48 -21.75 -10.61
N MET A 60 -27.70 -22.60 -9.94
CA MET A 60 -26.66 -22.15 -9.03
C MET A 60 -25.60 -21.32 -9.77
N ALA A 61 -25.14 -21.79 -10.92
CA ALA A 61 -24.15 -21.04 -11.73
C ALA A 61 -24.71 -19.69 -12.18
N ILE A 62 -25.95 -19.66 -12.68
CA ILE A 62 -26.62 -18.41 -13.08
C ILE A 62 -26.76 -17.47 -11.87
N GLY A 63 -27.17 -17.97 -10.73
CA GLY A 63 -27.35 -17.18 -9.52
C GLY A 63 -26.03 -16.59 -9.01
N VAL A 64 -24.95 -17.37 -8.99
CA VAL A 64 -23.62 -16.87 -8.64
C VAL A 64 -23.15 -15.79 -9.61
N LEU A 65 -23.37 -15.98 -10.92
CA LEU A 65 -23.06 -14.94 -11.94
C LEU A 65 -23.88 -13.66 -11.72
N CYS A 66 -25.15 -13.78 -11.34
CA CYS A 66 -25.99 -12.62 -10.97
C CYS A 66 -25.43 -11.90 -9.74
N VAL A 67 -25.04 -12.62 -8.68
CA VAL A 67 -24.45 -12.05 -7.47
C VAL A 67 -23.15 -11.31 -7.82
N ILE A 68 -22.26 -11.92 -8.59
CA ILE A 68 -20.99 -11.33 -9.01
C ILE A 68 -21.24 -10.06 -9.81
N SER A 69 -22.11 -10.13 -10.82
CA SER A 69 -22.43 -9.01 -11.72
C SER A 69 -23.00 -7.81 -10.96
N LEU A 70 -23.93 -8.07 -10.03
CA LEU A 70 -24.53 -7.02 -9.21
C LEU A 70 -23.51 -6.44 -8.20
N CYS A 71 -22.67 -7.24 -7.59
CA CYS A 71 -21.60 -6.75 -6.70
C CYS A 71 -20.60 -5.87 -7.46
N ILE A 72 -20.22 -6.23 -8.70
CA ILE A 72 -19.35 -5.42 -9.54
C ILE A 72 -20.05 -4.11 -9.91
N GLY A 73 -21.30 -4.15 -10.34
CA GLY A 73 -22.09 -2.97 -10.71
C GLY A 73 -22.24 -1.98 -9.55
N LEU A 74 -22.39 -2.47 -8.34
CA LEU A 74 -22.49 -1.67 -7.11
C LEU A 74 -21.12 -1.31 -6.51
N LYS A 75 -19.99 -1.70 -7.14
CA LYS A 75 -18.62 -1.49 -6.65
C LYS A 75 -18.33 -2.16 -5.29
N LEU A 76 -19.01 -3.26 -4.99
CA LEU A 76 -18.83 -4.09 -3.80
C LEU A 76 -17.84 -5.25 -4.04
N ASN A 77 -16.76 -5.00 -4.78
CA ASN A 77 -15.83 -6.03 -5.24
C ASN A 77 -15.25 -6.89 -4.10
N PHE A 78 -15.04 -6.28 -2.95
CA PHE A 78 -14.51 -6.98 -1.77
C PHE A 78 -15.49 -8.00 -1.18
N ALA A 79 -16.79 -7.79 -1.37
CA ALA A 79 -17.84 -8.66 -0.82
C ALA A 79 -18.19 -9.86 -1.71
N ILE A 80 -17.71 -9.92 -2.96
CA ILE A 80 -18.05 -10.95 -3.94
C ILE A 80 -17.90 -12.37 -3.40
N PRO A 81 -16.77 -12.77 -2.78
CA PRO A 81 -16.60 -14.14 -2.31
C PRO A 81 -17.64 -14.53 -1.27
N LEU A 82 -17.83 -13.66 -0.26
CA LEU A 82 -18.74 -13.96 0.85
C LEU A 82 -20.22 -13.93 0.42
N ALA A 83 -20.59 -12.97 -0.42
CA ALA A 83 -21.94 -12.89 -1.00
C ALA A 83 -22.28 -14.14 -1.82
N SER A 84 -21.34 -14.63 -2.62
CA SER A 84 -21.52 -15.86 -3.42
C SER A 84 -21.63 -17.12 -2.55
N ILE A 85 -20.84 -17.20 -1.47
CA ILE A 85 -20.91 -18.32 -0.51
C ILE A 85 -22.26 -18.31 0.20
N VAL A 86 -22.73 -17.15 0.68
CA VAL A 86 -24.04 -17.04 1.37
C VAL A 86 -25.18 -17.38 0.42
N PHE A 87 -25.12 -16.91 -0.83
CA PHE A 87 -26.10 -17.29 -1.85
C PHE A 87 -26.16 -18.81 -2.03
N ALA A 88 -25.01 -19.45 -2.25
CA ALA A 88 -24.91 -20.88 -2.48
C ALA A 88 -25.40 -21.69 -1.25
N ASP A 89 -24.99 -21.28 -0.05
CA ASP A 89 -25.35 -21.96 1.21
C ASP A 89 -26.88 -21.92 1.45
N VAL A 90 -27.53 -20.80 1.19
CA VAL A 90 -28.99 -20.66 1.32
C VAL A 90 -29.74 -21.49 0.28
N CYS A 91 -29.25 -21.51 -0.99
CA CYS A 91 -29.89 -22.33 -2.04
C CYS A 91 -29.70 -23.85 -1.83
N LEU A 92 -28.60 -24.26 -1.22
CA LEU A 92 -28.31 -25.68 -0.94
C LEU A 92 -28.97 -26.18 0.35
N TYR A 93 -29.55 -25.30 1.16
CA TYR A 93 -30.17 -25.69 2.44
C TYR A 93 -31.45 -26.48 2.22
N THR A 94 -31.48 -27.69 2.78
CA THR A 94 -32.63 -28.64 2.66
C THR A 94 -33.31 -28.95 3.99
N GLY A 95 -32.86 -28.32 5.08
CA GLY A 95 -33.30 -28.68 6.46
C GLY A 95 -34.53 -27.95 6.98
N GLY A 96 -35.25 -27.19 6.13
CA GLY A 96 -36.42 -26.42 6.54
C GLY A 96 -36.61 -25.13 5.74
N ASP A 97 -37.01 -24.03 6.39
CA ASP A 97 -37.21 -22.73 5.74
C ASP A 97 -35.84 -22.10 5.38
N SER A 98 -35.50 -22.11 4.09
CA SER A 98 -34.26 -21.55 3.55
C SER A 98 -34.15 -20.04 3.78
N ILE A 99 -35.29 -19.33 3.84
CA ILE A 99 -35.30 -17.87 4.07
C ILE A 99 -34.88 -17.55 5.50
N VAL A 100 -35.45 -18.24 6.46
CA VAL A 100 -35.08 -18.09 7.88
C VAL A 100 -33.63 -18.50 8.10
N TYR A 101 -33.21 -19.60 7.48
CA TYR A 101 -31.81 -20.03 7.53
C TYR A 101 -30.85 -18.96 6.98
N GLY A 102 -31.16 -18.38 5.83
CA GLY A 102 -30.37 -17.32 5.21
C GLY A 102 -30.26 -16.07 6.08
N PHE A 103 -31.36 -15.71 6.78
CA PHE A 103 -31.31 -14.60 7.73
C PHE A 103 -30.38 -14.89 8.92
N HIS A 104 -30.38 -16.12 9.45
CA HIS A 104 -29.41 -16.50 10.47
C HIS A 104 -27.98 -16.46 9.97
N ARG A 105 -27.69 -16.85 8.72
CA ARG A 105 -26.37 -16.75 8.12
C ARG A 105 -25.89 -15.29 7.99
N PHE A 106 -26.79 -14.42 7.56
CA PHE A 106 -26.50 -12.99 7.50
C PHE A 106 -26.17 -12.43 8.89
N THR A 107 -26.95 -12.77 9.92
CA THR A 107 -26.71 -12.31 11.30
C THR A 107 -25.40 -12.86 11.88
N ASP A 108 -25.05 -14.12 11.63
CA ASP A 108 -23.79 -14.73 12.06
C ASP A 108 -22.59 -13.97 11.45
N THR A 109 -22.68 -13.66 10.16
CA THR A 109 -21.65 -12.87 9.47
C THR A 109 -21.52 -11.46 10.07
N LEU A 110 -22.64 -10.81 10.33
CA LEU A 110 -22.69 -9.48 10.93
C LEU A 110 -22.02 -9.45 12.32
N VAL A 111 -22.29 -10.45 13.16
CA VAL A 111 -21.63 -10.62 14.47
C VAL A 111 -20.10 -10.77 14.28
N GLY A 112 -19.66 -11.60 13.34
CA GLY A 112 -18.24 -11.77 13.03
C GLY A 112 -17.57 -10.46 12.62
N LEU A 113 -18.23 -9.67 11.78
CA LEU A 113 -17.74 -8.34 11.34
C LEU A 113 -17.64 -7.34 12.50
N VAL A 114 -18.64 -7.30 13.38
CA VAL A 114 -18.64 -6.44 14.58
C VAL A 114 -17.50 -6.82 15.52
N VAL A 115 -17.28 -8.11 15.75
CA VAL A 115 -16.16 -8.60 16.56
C VAL A 115 -14.82 -8.21 15.92
N ALA A 116 -14.66 -8.38 14.62
CA ALA A 116 -13.43 -7.99 13.90
C ALA A 116 -13.14 -6.50 14.01
N LEU A 117 -14.17 -5.65 13.86
CA LEU A 117 -14.05 -4.21 14.07
C LEU A 117 -13.66 -3.86 15.50
N ALA A 118 -14.28 -4.50 16.50
CA ALA A 118 -13.95 -4.30 17.90
C ALA A 118 -12.49 -4.67 18.20
N VAL A 119 -12.04 -5.81 17.68
CA VAL A 119 -10.64 -6.25 17.78
C VAL A 119 -9.69 -5.26 17.13
N ASN A 120 -9.98 -4.77 15.95
CA ASN A 120 -9.15 -3.76 15.25
C ASN A 120 -9.09 -2.40 15.99
N VAL A 121 -10.13 -2.04 16.74
CA VAL A 121 -10.14 -0.82 17.57
C VAL A 121 -9.32 -1.00 18.84
N VAL A 122 -9.36 -2.20 19.45
CA VAL A 122 -8.67 -2.53 20.71
C VAL A 122 -7.19 -2.84 20.49
N ILE A 123 -6.88 -3.58 19.45
CA ILE A 123 -5.49 -3.84 19.06
C ILE A 123 -4.87 -2.53 18.57
N ARG A 124 -3.73 -2.15 19.16
CA ARG A 124 -3.01 -0.91 18.86
C ARG A 124 -2.95 -0.68 17.34
N PRO A 125 -3.28 0.54 16.86
CA PRO A 125 -3.11 0.86 15.45
C PRO A 125 -1.66 0.57 15.04
N TYR A 126 -1.49 -0.13 13.92
CA TYR A 126 -0.20 -0.46 13.36
C TYR A 126 0.65 0.81 13.20
N ASN A 127 1.70 0.93 14.01
CA ASN A 127 2.60 2.09 13.95
C ASN A 127 3.79 1.75 13.07
N ASN A 128 3.73 2.18 11.82
CA ASN A 128 4.79 1.99 10.83
C ASN A 128 5.81 3.14 10.76
N ARG A 129 5.77 4.09 11.73
CA ARG A 129 6.70 5.23 11.78
C ARG A 129 8.16 4.80 11.74
N GLN A 130 8.54 3.89 12.63
CA GLN A 130 9.93 3.42 12.70
C GLN A 130 10.36 2.72 11.41
N LYS A 131 9.47 1.94 10.81
CA LYS A 131 9.70 1.30 9.53
C LYS A 131 9.95 2.32 8.42
N ILE A 132 9.14 3.39 8.35
CA ILE A 132 9.31 4.48 7.37
C ILE A 132 10.68 5.14 7.54
N ILE A 133 11.06 5.52 8.77
CA ILE A 133 12.35 6.16 9.04
C ILE A 133 13.51 5.23 8.64
N THR A 134 13.46 3.94 9.00
CA THR A 134 14.48 2.97 8.61
C THR A 134 14.56 2.84 7.09
N MET A 135 13.43 2.76 6.40
CA MET A 135 13.39 2.67 4.93
C MET A 135 13.99 3.94 4.28
N MET A 136 13.69 5.13 4.80
CA MET A 136 14.28 6.39 4.32
C MET A 136 15.80 6.38 4.45
N GLY A 137 16.32 5.98 5.61
CA GLY A 137 17.77 5.85 5.83
C GLY A 137 18.43 4.82 4.91
N ASP A 138 17.77 3.67 4.68
CA ASP A 138 18.30 2.65 3.77
C ASP A 138 18.29 3.12 2.30
N ILE A 139 17.28 3.89 1.88
CA ILE A 139 17.22 4.49 0.56
C ILE A 139 18.32 5.55 0.42
N GLN A 140 18.48 6.44 1.41
CA GLN A 140 19.50 7.48 1.41
C GLN A 140 20.90 6.88 1.23
N LYS A 141 21.24 5.81 1.93
CA LYS A 141 22.53 5.11 1.82
C LYS A 141 22.81 4.55 0.42
N MET A 142 21.79 4.30 -0.39
CA MET A 142 21.97 3.77 -1.74
C MET A 142 22.44 4.85 -2.74
N PHE A 143 22.19 6.13 -2.48
CA PHE A 143 22.48 7.18 -3.47
C PHE A 143 23.97 7.39 -3.71
N LEU A 144 24.79 7.46 -2.69
CA LEU A 144 26.21 7.71 -2.83
C LEU A 144 26.94 6.62 -3.65
N PRO A 145 26.75 5.31 -3.38
CA PRO A 145 27.34 4.26 -4.22
C PRO A 145 26.87 4.30 -5.68
N LEU A 146 25.57 4.57 -5.91
CA LEU A 146 25.03 4.67 -7.26
C LEU A 146 25.57 5.89 -8.01
N LEU A 147 25.72 7.01 -7.30
CA LEU A 147 26.34 8.23 -7.84
C LEU A 147 27.82 7.99 -8.19
N GLN A 148 28.56 7.31 -7.31
CA GLN A 148 29.95 6.92 -7.57
C GLN A 148 30.06 6.06 -8.82
N ALA A 149 29.27 4.99 -8.90
CA ALA A 149 29.26 4.08 -10.05
C ALA A 149 29.00 4.84 -11.36
N ARG A 150 28.03 5.77 -11.38
CA ARG A 150 27.67 6.50 -12.59
C ARG A 150 28.69 7.57 -12.97
N VAL A 151 29.13 8.38 -12.00
CA VAL A 151 29.92 9.58 -12.25
C VAL A 151 31.43 9.30 -12.28
N LEU A 152 31.91 8.47 -11.35
CA LEU A 152 33.35 8.24 -11.16
C LEU A 152 33.84 6.93 -11.78
N GLU A 153 32.96 5.91 -11.90
CA GLU A 153 33.31 4.61 -12.49
C GLU A 153 32.76 4.43 -13.91
N HIS A 154 32.02 5.42 -14.42
CA HIS A 154 31.38 5.42 -15.74
C HIS A 154 30.52 4.18 -16.01
N HIS A 155 30.00 3.58 -14.94
CA HIS A 155 29.11 2.43 -15.02
C HIS A 155 27.64 2.88 -14.92
N TYR A 156 26.76 2.27 -15.71
CA TYR A 156 25.30 2.54 -15.63
C TYR A 156 24.71 1.63 -14.57
N PRO A 157 24.43 2.13 -13.35
CA PRO A 157 23.88 1.30 -12.28
C PRO A 157 22.42 0.94 -12.56
N ASP A 158 21.99 -0.24 -12.11
CA ASP A 158 20.59 -0.62 -12.11
C ASP A 158 19.85 0.17 -11.01
N LEU A 159 18.89 0.99 -11.43
CA LEU A 159 18.06 1.79 -10.53
C LEU A 159 16.78 1.04 -10.07
N THR A 160 16.53 -0.17 -10.56
CA THR A 160 15.34 -0.95 -10.20
C THR A 160 15.21 -1.15 -8.69
N PRO A 161 16.25 -1.57 -7.94
CA PRO A 161 16.15 -1.74 -6.50
C PRO A 161 15.82 -0.45 -5.73
N LEU A 162 16.32 0.70 -6.23
CA LEU A 162 16.03 2.01 -5.67
C LEU A 162 14.56 2.38 -5.89
N THR A 163 14.04 2.21 -7.10
CA THR A 163 12.65 2.54 -7.46
C THR A 163 11.64 1.63 -6.74
N GLU A 164 11.95 0.35 -6.56
CA GLU A 164 11.13 -0.57 -5.77
C GLU A 164 11.04 -0.15 -4.31
N LYS A 165 12.18 0.22 -3.70
CA LYS A 165 12.18 0.73 -2.32
C LYS A 165 11.44 2.06 -2.19
N MET A 166 11.56 2.98 -3.16
CA MET A 166 10.80 4.23 -3.20
C MET A 166 9.29 3.98 -3.29
N THR A 167 8.86 3.05 -4.13
CA THR A 167 7.45 2.64 -4.26
C THR A 167 6.93 2.04 -2.94
N SER A 168 7.74 1.21 -2.28
CA SER A 168 7.42 0.62 -0.99
C SER A 168 7.30 1.69 0.10
N LEU A 169 8.22 2.67 0.13
CA LEU A 169 8.19 3.80 1.04
C LEU A 169 6.92 4.64 0.85
N ALA A 170 6.58 5.00 -0.39
CA ALA A 170 5.37 5.75 -0.70
C ALA A 170 4.10 5.02 -0.25
N SER A 171 4.06 3.68 -0.38
CA SER A 171 2.95 2.87 0.09
C SER A 171 2.81 2.89 1.63
N GLU A 172 3.91 2.76 2.35
CA GLU A 172 3.91 2.80 3.83
C GLU A 172 3.56 4.20 4.36
N LEU A 173 4.04 5.26 3.70
CA LEU A 173 3.69 6.64 4.04
C LEU A 173 2.20 6.91 3.84
N ARG A 174 1.61 6.42 2.75
CA ARG A 174 0.17 6.50 2.50
C ARG A 174 -0.65 5.78 3.57
N ILE A 175 -0.16 4.64 4.07
CA ILE A 175 -0.79 3.93 5.20
C ILE A 175 -0.71 4.79 6.46
N PHE A 176 0.46 5.37 6.76
CA PHE A 176 0.68 6.23 7.92
C PHE A 176 -0.24 7.45 7.94
N GLU A 177 -0.41 8.11 6.79
CA GLU A 177 -1.30 9.28 6.65
C GLU A 177 -2.78 8.95 6.83
N LYS A 178 -3.21 7.79 6.32
CA LYS A 178 -4.60 7.33 6.44
C LYS A 178 -4.97 6.78 7.81
N GLN A 179 -3.97 6.51 8.67
CA GLN A 179 -4.26 6.04 10.01
C GLN A 179 -4.92 7.15 10.84
N PRO A 180 -6.18 6.99 11.27
CA PRO A 180 -6.81 7.95 12.14
C PRO A 180 -6.13 7.94 13.50
N VAL A 181 -6.01 9.10 14.05
CA VAL A 181 -5.64 9.28 15.46
C VAL A 181 -6.76 8.67 16.30
N SER A 182 -6.42 7.78 17.24
CA SER A 182 -7.38 7.12 18.11
C SER A 182 -8.43 8.11 18.64
N LEU A 183 -9.71 7.72 18.63
CA LEU A 183 -10.86 8.52 19.10
C LEU A 183 -10.68 9.14 20.50
N ARG A 184 -9.72 8.63 21.27
CA ARG A 184 -9.41 9.05 22.64
C ARG A 184 -8.30 10.12 22.74
N GLN A 185 -7.75 10.58 21.61
CA GLN A 185 -6.61 11.50 21.62
C GLN A 185 -7.07 12.95 21.45
N HIS A 186 -6.60 13.83 22.34
CA HIS A 186 -6.86 15.27 22.30
C HIS A 186 -6.37 15.91 21.00
N ALA A 187 -7.01 17.02 20.60
CA ALA A 187 -6.72 17.80 19.38
C ALA A 187 -5.21 18.09 19.18
N VAL A 188 -4.45 18.28 20.26
CA VAL A 188 -3.00 18.52 20.26
C VAL A 188 -2.23 17.35 19.63
N ARG A 189 -2.61 16.09 19.92
CA ARG A 189 -1.96 14.90 19.34
C ARG A 189 -2.31 14.72 17.88
N VAL A 190 -3.50 15.15 17.47
CA VAL A 190 -3.91 15.14 16.05
C VAL A 190 -3.05 16.12 15.24
N ALA A 191 -2.84 17.33 15.78
CA ALA A 191 -2.00 18.36 15.16
C ALA A 191 -0.55 17.90 15.05
N ALA A 192 0.04 17.35 16.13
CA ALA A 192 1.40 16.83 16.15
C ALA A 192 1.59 15.70 15.11
N ARG A 193 0.62 14.78 14.98
CA ARG A 193 0.71 13.70 13.99
C ARG A 193 0.58 14.20 12.55
N ARG A 194 -0.24 15.22 12.30
CA ARG A 194 -0.31 15.85 10.97
C ARG A 194 0.99 16.54 10.60
N GLN A 195 1.63 17.20 11.54
CA GLN A 195 2.93 17.82 11.34
C GLN A 195 4.01 16.77 11.07
N GLU A 196 4.00 15.66 11.80
CA GLU A 196 4.90 14.53 11.56
C GLU A 196 4.69 13.88 10.18
N ALA A 197 3.45 13.67 9.77
CA ALA A 197 3.14 13.15 8.44
C ALA A 197 3.60 14.11 7.32
N ALA A 198 3.44 15.42 7.52
CA ALA A 198 3.93 16.42 6.57
C ALA A 198 5.46 16.42 6.49
N TYR A 199 6.15 16.27 7.63
CA TYR A 199 7.60 16.14 7.68
C TYR A 199 8.10 14.90 6.93
N LEU A 200 7.52 13.72 7.20
CA LEU A 200 7.89 12.48 6.52
C LEU A 200 7.63 12.55 5.00
N ARG A 201 6.54 13.22 4.60
CA ARG A 201 6.26 13.48 3.18
C ARG A 201 7.29 14.42 2.55
N GLY A 202 7.73 15.44 3.26
CA GLY A 202 8.83 16.31 2.82
C GLY A 202 10.13 15.53 2.57
N CYS A 203 10.49 14.63 3.48
CA CYS A 203 11.64 13.73 3.31
C CYS A 203 11.48 12.79 2.10
N GLU A 204 10.30 12.22 1.92
CA GLU A 204 10.01 11.37 0.74
C GLU A 204 10.14 12.16 -0.58
N GLN A 205 9.66 13.40 -0.63
CA GLN A 205 9.81 14.27 -1.80
C GLN A 205 11.27 14.61 -2.10
N LEU A 206 12.10 14.80 -1.07
CA LEU A 206 13.54 14.99 -1.27
C LEU A 206 14.21 13.75 -1.84
N LEU A 207 13.89 12.56 -1.31
CA LEU A 207 14.38 11.29 -1.86
C LEU A 207 13.92 11.08 -3.31
N ALA A 208 12.68 11.42 -3.63
CA ALA A 208 12.16 11.34 -4.99
C ALA A 208 12.87 12.32 -5.94
N LYS A 209 13.19 13.54 -5.47
CA LYS A 209 14.01 14.50 -6.22
C LYS A 209 15.39 13.92 -6.50
N MET A 210 16.08 13.39 -5.49
CA MET A 210 17.40 12.76 -5.65
C MET A 210 17.35 11.59 -6.66
N CYS A 211 16.28 10.79 -6.62
CA CYS A 211 16.04 9.72 -7.58
C CYS A 211 15.92 10.26 -9.02
N GLY A 212 15.21 11.37 -9.20
CA GLY A 212 15.08 12.05 -10.49
C GLY A 212 16.41 12.58 -11.01
N GLU A 213 17.23 13.21 -10.15
CA GLU A 213 18.56 13.72 -10.52
C GLU A 213 19.51 12.56 -10.90
N LEU A 214 19.49 11.47 -10.14
CA LEU A 214 20.28 10.29 -10.46
C LEU A 214 19.84 9.62 -11.77
N ALA A 215 18.54 9.53 -12.01
CA ALA A 215 17.99 9.01 -13.26
C ALA A 215 18.39 9.89 -14.46
N ALA A 216 18.40 11.22 -14.29
CA ALA A 216 18.88 12.16 -15.33
C ALA A 216 20.35 11.91 -15.65
N LEU A 217 21.19 11.72 -14.64
CA LEU A 217 22.61 11.36 -14.83
C LEU A 217 22.77 10.02 -15.56
N CYS A 218 21.95 9.03 -15.24
CA CYS A 218 21.99 7.72 -15.90
C CYS A 218 21.49 7.76 -17.36
N ASN A 219 20.63 8.71 -17.70
CA ASN A 219 20.13 8.90 -19.07
C ASN A 219 21.04 9.75 -19.96
N MET A 220 22.14 10.29 -19.42
CA MET A 220 23.13 10.97 -20.25
C MET A 220 23.96 9.95 -21.04
N ASP A 221 24.01 10.11 -22.36
CA ASP A 221 24.80 9.23 -23.23
C ASP A 221 26.33 9.56 -23.16
N SER A 222 26.68 10.72 -22.61
CA SER A 222 28.05 11.18 -22.44
C SER A 222 28.56 11.00 -21.02
N ASN A 223 29.88 10.83 -20.86
CA ASN A 223 30.56 10.73 -19.57
C ASN A 223 31.58 11.89 -19.43
N PRO A 224 31.12 13.16 -19.26
CA PRO A 224 32.02 14.26 -19.03
C PRO A 224 32.70 14.16 -17.66
N ALA A 225 33.88 14.76 -17.54
CA ALA A 225 34.51 14.91 -16.23
C ALA A 225 33.72 15.90 -15.36
N PRO A 226 33.44 15.58 -14.09
CA PRO A 226 32.87 16.56 -13.17
C PRO A 226 33.77 17.77 -13.01
N GLY A 227 33.18 18.95 -12.88
CA GLY A 227 33.93 20.17 -12.61
C GLY A 227 34.61 20.15 -11.23
N GLU A 228 35.60 20.99 -11.01
CA GLU A 228 36.37 21.04 -9.74
C GLU A 228 35.48 21.16 -8.51
N LYS A 229 34.45 21.98 -8.57
CA LYS A 229 33.50 22.18 -7.47
C LYS A 229 32.71 20.92 -7.15
N SER A 230 32.20 20.24 -8.17
CA SER A 230 31.46 18.98 -8.02
C SER A 230 32.38 17.86 -7.52
N MET A 231 33.58 17.79 -8.04
CA MET A 231 34.60 16.83 -7.61
C MET A 231 34.97 17.02 -6.13
N ALA A 232 35.21 18.26 -5.69
CA ALA A 232 35.52 18.57 -4.31
C ALA A 232 34.36 18.14 -3.36
N ARG A 233 33.10 18.35 -3.76
CA ARG A 233 31.94 17.90 -3.00
C ARG A 233 31.83 16.38 -2.94
N LEU A 234 32.02 15.68 -4.06
CA LEU A 234 32.03 14.21 -4.10
C LEU A 234 33.09 13.64 -3.16
N GLN A 235 34.31 14.23 -3.17
CA GLN A 235 35.38 13.84 -2.25
C GLN A 235 35.04 14.10 -0.78
N ALA A 236 34.34 15.19 -0.47
CA ALA A 236 33.87 15.49 0.88
C ALA A 236 32.89 14.42 1.41
N HIS A 237 32.14 13.76 0.52
CA HIS A 237 31.29 12.62 0.83
C HIS A 237 32.03 11.26 0.79
N GLY A 238 33.37 11.27 0.65
CA GLY A 238 34.19 10.06 0.61
C GLY A 238 34.18 9.31 -0.72
N LEU A 239 33.63 9.93 -1.78
CA LEU A 239 33.60 9.33 -3.12
C LEU A 239 34.92 9.63 -3.85
N THR A 240 35.63 8.58 -4.28
CA THR A 240 36.92 8.70 -4.97
C THR A 240 36.89 7.98 -6.30
N ALA A 241 37.47 8.60 -7.31
CA ALA A 241 37.65 7.95 -8.60
C ALA A 241 38.72 6.85 -8.51
N PRO A 242 38.51 5.67 -9.12
CA PRO A 242 39.49 4.63 -9.18
C PRO A 242 40.74 5.13 -9.98
N GLU A 243 41.95 4.79 -9.53
CA GLU A 243 43.20 5.26 -10.09
C GLU A 243 43.39 4.95 -11.59
N ASN A 244 42.70 3.96 -12.12
CA ASN A 244 42.82 3.48 -13.50
C ASN A 244 41.85 4.15 -14.48
N LEU A 245 40.93 5.00 -14.02
CA LEU A 245 39.95 5.66 -14.90
C LEU A 245 40.52 6.96 -15.45
N LYS A 246 41.26 6.91 -16.56
CA LYS A 246 41.84 8.10 -17.24
C LYS A 246 41.03 8.60 -18.43
N ASP A 247 39.98 7.90 -18.85
CA ASP A 247 39.26 8.20 -20.07
C ASP A 247 37.91 8.86 -19.79
N TYR A 248 37.97 10.14 -19.37
CA TYR A 248 36.83 11.04 -19.57
C TYR A 248 36.72 11.33 -21.06
N CYS A 249 35.57 11.04 -21.65
CA CYS A 249 35.31 11.34 -23.03
C CYS A 249 35.46 12.88 -23.25
N ARG A 250 36.04 13.33 -24.39
CA ARG A 250 35.96 14.73 -24.81
C ARG A 250 34.51 15.07 -25.17
N CYS A 251 33.73 15.39 -24.15
CA CYS A 251 32.34 15.75 -24.27
C CYS A 251 32.16 17.26 -24.47
N SER A 252 30.99 17.67 -24.93
CA SER A 252 30.61 19.06 -25.03
C SER A 252 30.73 19.75 -23.66
N PRO A 253 31.20 21.02 -23.62
CA PRO A 253 31.16 21.80 -22.37
C PRO A 253 29.78 21.92 -21.77
N VAL A 254 28.74 21.81 -22.58
CA VAL A 254 27.33 21.81 -22.12
C VAL A 254 27.02 20.54 -21.33
N ASP A 255 27.48 19.37 -21.78
CA ASP A 255 27.24 18.11 -21.07
C ASP A 255 27.90 18.12 -19.68
N ALA A 256 29.08 18.67 -19.56
CA ALA A 256 29.77 18.84 -18.27
C ALA A 256 28.99 19.76 -17.33
N GLN A 257 28.44 20.86 -17.83
CA GLN A 257 27.59 21.75 -17.02
C GLN A 257 26.29 21.09 -16.59
N VAL A 258 25.66 20.29 -17.47
CA VAL A 258 24.43 19.52 -17.12
C VAL A 258 24.75 18.49 -16.06
N MET A 259 25.85 17.75 -16.20
CA MET A 259 26.27 16.78 -15.17
C MET A 259 26.51 17.47 -13.82
N ASP A 260 27.27 18.57 -13.79
CA ASP A 260 27.53 19.34 -12.57
C ASP A 260 26.24 19.85 -11.90
N PHE A 261 25.27 20.29 -12.70
CA PHE A 261 23.99 20.73 -12.22
C PHE A 261 23.23 19.60 -11.49
N HIS A 262 23.16 18.41 -12.11
CA HIS A 262 22.48 17.26 -11.49
C HIS A 262 23.23 16.73 -10.26
N ILE A 263 24.56 16.66 -10.28
CA ILE A 263 25.36 16.32 -9.11
C ILE A 263 25.12 17.32 -7.97
N GLY A 264 25.15 18.61 -8.28
CA GLY A 264 24.90 19.68 -7.31
C GLY A 264 23.53 19.54 -6.63
N ASN A 265 22.48 19.40 -7.43
CA ASN A 265 21.11 19.25 -6.92
C ASN A 265 20.93 17.99 -6.06
N LEU A 266 21.55 16.87 -6.46
CA LEU A 266 21.47 15.62 -5.71
C LEU A 266 22.19 15.77 -4.36
N LEU A 267 23.41 16.30 -4.35
CA LEU A 267 24.18 16.49 -3.11
C LEU A 267 23.53 17.53 -2.19
N ASP A 268 22.95 18.62 -2.73
CA ASP A 268 22.20 19.59 -1.92
C ASP A 268 21.00 18.95 -1.23
N ALA A 269 20.26 18.10 -1.93
CA ALA A 269 19.14 17.38 -1.34
C ALA A 269 19.60 16.33 -0.32
N TYR A 270 20.73 15.67 -0.58
CA TYR A 270 21.34 14.70 0.32
C TYR A 270 21.78 15.36 1.64
N ASP A 271 22.53 16.46 1.56
CA ASP A 271 23.03 17.23 2.71
C ASP A 271 21.87 17.77 3.55
N PHE A 272 20.81 18.25 2.89
CA PHE A 272 19.63 18.75 3.59
C PHE A 272 18.89 17.62 4.31
N LEU A 273 18.76 16.44 3.70
CA LEU A 273 18.13 15.28 4.32
C LEU A 273 18.96 14.76 5.51
N ASP A 274 20.29 14.74 5.38
CA ASP A 274 21.19 14.34 6.46
C ASP A 274 21.09 15.28 7.67
N ALA A 275 21.06 16.59 7.42
CA ALA A 275 20.86 17.59 8.46
C ALA A 275 19.52 17.42 9.20
N LEU A 276 18.45 17.01 8.50
CA LEU A 276 17.15 16.74 9.10
C LEU A 276 17.14 15.51 10.02
N HIS A 277 18.01 14.53 9.77
CA HIS A 277 18.11 13.33 10.63
C HIS A 277 18.84 13.60 11.96
N HIS A 278 19.60 14.69 12.05
CA HIS A 278 20.35 15.07 13.25
C HIS A 278 19.59 16.05 14.18
N VAL A 279 18.39 16.49 13.78
CA VAL A 279 17.48 17.33 14.58
C VAL A 279 16.37 16.45 15.20
#